data_e41f4db79f85647c9fe32cbee577e580
#
_entry.id   e41f4db79f85647c9fe32cbee577e580
#
_cell.length_a   1.000
_cell.length_b   1.000
_cell.length_c   1.000
_cell.angle_alpha   90.00
_cell.angle_beta   90.00
_cell.angle_gamma   90.00
#
_symmetry.space_group_name_H-M   'P 1'
#
loop_
_entity.id
_entity.type
_entity.pdbx_description
1 polymer ?
#
loop_
_entity_poly.entity_id
_entity_poly.type
_entity_poly.pdbx_seq_one_letter_code
_entity_poly.pdbx_strand_id
1 'polypeptide(L)'
;MGLTVVYAKETWHVLGAVQSTGGASGVPDAGPLVGASLELRGIRALPGPAESGAAPIAVPVDELAAAAVDAASDLDGFPAVLTTPFAFGVTVVNEQPKSALVPLNDGWGPSPVAATTRRITVTLPQPVAEGSPALVLVAVGAGPPRSLPALVTGPQLTIDTNLSAGVYPVLTLVRGVAARIDAVQVSA
;
A
#
# COMPACT_ATOMS: atom_id res chain seq x y z
N MET A 1 11.64 -9.04 22.05
CA MET A 1 10.84 -9.35 20.84
C MET A 1 11.03 -8.20 19.89
N GLY A 2 11.44 -8.47 18.65
CA GLY A 2 11.61 -7.46 17.62
C GLY A 2 10.45 -7.50 16.62
N LEU A 3 10.04 -6.34 16.11
CA LEU A 3 9.10 -6.22 15.00
C LEU A 3 9.88 -5.70 13.80
N THR A 4 9.71 -6.38 12.68
CA THR A 4 10.21 -5.92 11.38
C THR A 4 9.00 -5.64 10.49
N VAL A 5 8.95 -4.45 9.89
CA VAL A 5 7.94 -4.09 8.91
C VAL A 5 8.53 -4.02 7.52
N VAL A 6 7.75 -4.44 6.53
CA VAL A 6 8.02 -4.25 5.11
C VAL A 6 7.13 -3.12 4.62
N TYR A 7 7.71 -2.12 3.95
CA TYR A 7 7.01 -0.92 3.54
C TYR A 7 7.38 -0.49 2.11
N ALA A 8 6.47 0.26 1.47
CA ALA A 8 6.71 0.85 0.15
C ALA A 8 7.68 2.04 0.26
N LYS A 9 8.77 2.05 -0.52
CA LYS A 9 9.86 3.05 -0.43
C LYS A 9 9.40 4.49 -0.63
N GLU A 10 8.55 4.75 -1.61
CA GLU A 10 8.16 6.11 -1.97
C GLU A 10 7.11 6.70 -1.03
N THR A 11 6.17 5.87 -0.57
CA THR A 11 4.98 6.33 0.16
C THR A 11 5.03 6.01 1.65
N TRP A 12 5.99 5.18 2.09
CA TRP A 12 6.24 4.79 3.49
C TRP A 12 5.12 3.95 4.14
N HIS A 13 4.20 3.41 3.34
CA HIS A 13 3.14 2.53 3.83
C HIS A 13 3.69 1.19 4.27
N VAL A 14 3.28 0.74 5.45
CA VAL A 14 3.52 -0.63 5.88
C VAL A 14 2.61 -1.57 5.09
N LEU A 15 3.21 -2.54 4.42
CA LEU A 15 2.52 -3.54 3.61
C LEU A 15 2.54 -4.93 4.24
N GLY A 16 3.46 -5.14 5.18
CA GLY A 16 3.56 -6.38 5.95
C GLY A 16 4.35 -6.18 7.23
N ALA A 17 4.16 -7.06 8.20
CA ALA A 17 4.88 -7.04 9.46
C ALA A 17 5.20 -8.46 9.92
N VAL A 18 6.37 -8.65 10.49
CA VAL A 18 6.85 -9.93 11.04
C VAL A 18 7.39 -9.70 12.44
N GLN A 19 6.92 -10.52 13.37
CA GLN A 19 7.45 -10.55 14.73
C GLN A 19 8.54 -11.60 14.84
N SER A 20 9.73 -11.24 15.36
CA SER A 20 10.81 -12.15 15.63
C SER A 20 11.02 -12.34 17.12
N THR A 21 11.31 -13.57 17.53
CA THR A 21 11.64 -13.91 18.93
C THR A 21 13.14 -13.81 19.23
N GLY A 22 13.98 -13.62 18.22
CA GLY A 22 15.42 -13.44 18.33
C GLY A 22 15.82 -12.00 18.05
N GLY A 23 16.78 -11.46 18.81
CA GLY A 23 17.35 -10.14 18.55
C GLY A 23 18.11 -10.13 17.23
N ALA A 24 17.47 -9.66 16.16
CA ALA A 24 18.16 -9.38 14.90
C ALA A 24 18.97 -8.09 15.07
N SER A 25 20.29 -8.20 15.16
CA SER A 25 21.18 -7.04 15.10
C SER A 25 21.40 -6.70 13.63
N GLY A 26 20.61 -5.79 13.09
CA GLY A 26 20.77 -5.25 11.75
C GLY A 26 19.42 -4.81 11.15
N VAL A 27 19.46 -3.85 10.24
CA VAL A 27 18.28 -3.50 9.43
C VAL A 27 18.10 -4.64 8.43
N PRO A 28 16.99 -5.40 8.48
CA PRO A 28 16.79 -6.48 7.52
C PRO A 28 16.55 -5.87 6.13
N ASP A 29 17.07 -6.53 5.11
CA ASP A 29 16.68 -6.25 3.72
C ASP A 29 15.28 -6.84 3.47
N ALA A 30 14.51 -6.23 2.59
CA ALA A 30 13.18 -6.74 2.22
C ALA A 30 13.26 -8.08 1.48
N GLY A 31 14.29 -8.28 0.66
CA GLY A 31 14.44 -9.49 -0.16
C GLY A 31 14.35 -10.81 0.61
N PRO A 32 15.12 -11.01 1.68
CA PRO A 32 15.02 -12.21 2.51
C PRO A 32 13.65 -12.45 3.17
N LEU A 33 12.86 -11.39 3.36
CA LEU A 33 11.55 -11.47 3.99
C LEU A 33 10.42 -11.82 3.01
N VAL A 34 10.49 -11.31 1.78
CA VAL A 34 9.38 -11.40 0.81
C VAL A 34 9.74 -12.17 -0.47
N GLY A 35 11.02 -12.49 -0.69
CA GLY A 35 11.48 -13.07 -1.95
C GLY A 35 11.46 -12.04 -3.09
N ALA A 36 10.97 -12.44 -4.26
CA ALA A 36 10.92 -11.56 -5.43
C ALA A 36 9.79 -10.52 -5.37
N SER A 37 8.72 -10.79 -4.62
CA SER A 37 7.58 -9.89 -4.46
C SER A 37 6.79 -10.20 -3.19
N LEU A 38 6.11 -9.19 -2.67
CA LEU A 38 5.14 -9.31 -1.58
C LEU A 38 3.73 -9.45 -2.18
N GLU A 39 3.12 -10.62 -2.02
CA GLU A 39 1.74 -10.83 -2.44
C GLU A 39 0.76 -10.23 -1.43
N LEU A 40 0.02 -9.24 -1.86
CA LEU A 40 -1.03 -8.60 -1.06
C LEU A 40 -2.38 -9.16 -1.46
N ARG A 41 -3.11 -9.63 -0.47
CA ARG A 41 -4.50 -10.08 -0.60
C ARG A 41 -5.33 -9.21 0.33
N GLY A 42 -6.06 -8.30 -0.20
CA GLY A 42 -6.96 -7.46 0.58
C GLY A 42 -8.17 -7.16 -0.27
N ILE A 43 -9.35 -7.42 0.24
CA ILE A 43 -10.54 -7.25 -0.55
C ILE A 43 -11.53 -6.43 0.27
N ARG A 44 -11.79 -5.19 -0.14
CA ARG A 44 -13.15 -4.72 -0.10
C ARG A 44 -13.80 -5.16 -1.41
N ALA A 45 -14.56 -6.26 -1.32
CA ALA A 45 -15.31 -6.76 -2.45
C ALA A 45 -16.31 -5.70 -2.95
N LEU A 46 -16.41 -5.53 -4.26
CA LEU A 46 -17.58 -4.92 -4.85
C LEU A 46 -18.82 -5.70 -4.38
N PRO A 47 -19.96 -5.03 -4.08
CA PRO A 47 -21.22 -5.72 -3.87
C PRO A 47 -21.62 -6.39 -5.19
N GLY A 48 -21.41 -7.70 -5.28
CA GLY A 48 -21.69 -8.55 -6.43
C GLY A 48 -21.48 -10.02 -6.04
N PRO A 49 -21.95 -10.98 -6.84
CA PRO A 49 -21.80 -12.39 -6.50
C PRO A 49 -20.32 -12.75 -6.30
N ALA A 50 -20.03 -13.36 -5.17
CA ALA A 50 -18.72 -13.61 -4.58
C ALA A 50 -17.89 -14.69 -5.31
N GLU A 51 -17.76 -14.62 -6.63
CA GLU A 51 -17.05 -15.68 -7.40
C GLU A 51 -15.78 -15.22 -8.13
N SER A 52 -15.32 -14.01 -7.90
CA SER A 52 -14.00 -13.62 -8.43
C SER A 52 -13.08 -13.34 -7.26
N GLY A 53 -12.36 -14.33 -6.82
CA GLY A 53 -11.19 -14.13 -5.98
C GLY A 53 -10.29 -13.12 -6.71
N ALA A 54 -10.29 -11.87 -6.25
CA ALA A 54 -9.42 -10.86 -6.84
C ALA A 54 -7.99 -11.40 -6.82
N ALA A 55 -7.33 -11.39 -7.97
CA ALA A 55 -5.95 -11.82 -8.07
C ALA A 55 -5.09 -11.02 -7.07
N PRO A 56 -4.11 -11.65 -6.41
CA PRO A 56 -3.24 -10.92 -5.50
C PRO A 56 -2.46 -9.84 -6.28
N ILE A 57 -2.15 -8.75 -5.60
CA ILE A 57 -1.23 -7.75 -6.13
C ILE A 57 0.17 -8.10 -5.63
N ALA A 58 1.06 -8.46 -6.53
CA ALA A 58 2.45 -8.80 -6.21
C ALA A 58 3.30 -7.53 -6.27
N VAL A 59 3.57 -6.89 -5.14
CA VAL A 59 4.46 -5.71 -5.08
C VAL A 59 5.90 -6.17 -5.25
N PRO A 60 6.63 -5.70 -6.29
CA PRO A 60 8.01 -6.10 -6.54
C PRO A 60 8.95 -5.69 -5.39
N VAL A 61 9.98 -6.51 -5.13
CA VAL A 61 10.91 -6.28 -4.02
C VAL A 61 11.72 -4.97 -4.15
N ASP A 62 11.94 -4.50 -5.36
CA ASP A 62 12.63 -3.24 -5.63
C ASP A 62 11.83 -1.99 -5.23
N GLU A 63 10.51 -2.11 -5.12
CA GLU A 63 9.61 -1.08 -4.57
C GLU A 63 9.53 -1.13 -3.02
N LEU A 64 10.13 -2.16 -2.40
CA LEU A 64 10.00 -2.45 -0.98
C LEU A 64 11.29 -2.17 -0.22
N ALA A 65 11.13 -1.78 1.03
CA ALA A 65 12.19 -1.75 2.03
C ALA A 65 11.70 -2.37 3.34
N ALA A 66 12.61 -2.67 4.25
CA ALA A 66 12.27 -3.16 5.56
C ALA A 66 12.89 -2.28 6.65
N ALA A 67 12.25 -2.22 7.80
CA ALA A 67 12.74 -1.53 8.97
C ALA A 67 12.44 -2.33 10.23
N ALA A 68 13.43 -2.38 11.15
CA ALA A 68 13.17 -2.82 12.50
C ALA A 68 12.44 -1.71 13.25
N VAL A 69 11.35 -2.07 13.91
CA VAL A 69 10.57 -1.14 14.73
C VAL A 69 10.77 -1.49 16.20
N ASP A 70 11.07 -0.49 17.00
CA ASP A 70 11.30 -0.67 18.43
C ASP A 70 9.95 -0.98 19.10
N ALA A 71 9.92 -2.10 19.86
CA ALA A 71 8.75 -2.47 20.65
C ALA A 71 8.44 -1.42 21.75
N ALA A 72 9.42 -0.61 22.13
CA ALA A 72 9.30 0.47 23.10
C ALA A 72 8.69 1.76 22.53
N SER A 73 8.55 1.89 21.24
CA SER A 73 7.69 2.93 20.65
C SER A 73 6.23 2.48 20.81
N ASP A 74 5.78 2.46 22.06
CA ASP A 74 4.43 2.11 22.50
C ASP A 74 3.35 2.88 21.75
N LEU A 75 3.17 2.50 20.52
CA LEU A 75 1.87 2.58 19.93
C LEU A 75 1.08 1.39 20.50
N ASP A 76 -0.04 1.65 21.10
CA ASP A 76 -1.06 0.63 21.44
C ASP A 76 -1.43 -0.27 20.24
N GLY A 77 -0.82 0.00 19.09
CA GLY A 77 -0.99 -0.67 17.81
C GLY A 77 0.05 -1.73 17.45
N PHE A 78 1.00 -2.08 18.33
CA PHE A 78 1.96 -3.14 18.01
C PHE A 78 1.29 -4.46 17.57
N PRO A 79 0.26 -4.97 18.24
CA PRO A 79 -0.51 -6.10 17.73
C PRO A 79 -1.34 -5.76 16.49
N ALA A 80 -1.82 -4.53 16.37
CA ALA A 80 -2.67 -4.11 15.26
C ALA A 80 -1.91 -4.08 13.91
N VAL A 81 -0.64 -3.70 13.88
CA VAL A 81 0.14 -3.70 12.63
C VAL A 81 0.36 -5.11 12.06
N LEU A 82 0.32 -6.14 12.89
CA LEU A 82 0.40 -7.53 12.43
C LEU A 82 -0.89 -7.99 11.74
N THR A 83 -2.02 -7.40 12.08
CA THR A 83 -3.35 -7.76 11.54
C THR A 83 -3.85 -6.75 10.50
N THR A 84 -3.49 -5.48 10.64
CA THR A 84 -3.92 -4.39 9.76
C THR A 84 -2.74 -3.51 9.32
N PRO A 85 -1.73 -4.07 8.62
CA PRO A 85 -0.52 -3.32 8.27
C PRO A 85 -0.83 -2.05 7.45
N PHE A 86 -1.83 -2.06 6.61
CA PHE A 86 -2.23 -0.95 5.73
C PHE A 86 -2.70 0.31 6.46
N ALA A 87 -3.05 0.17 7.73
CA ALA A 87 -3.43 1.30 8.59
C ALA A 87 -2.22 2.07 9.16
N PHE A 88 -0.99 1.65 8.83
CA PHE A 88 0.24 2.21 9.39
C PHE A 88 1.21 2.67 8.30
N GLY A 89 1.99 3.68 8.67
CA GLY A 89 3.15 4.13 7.92
C GLY A 89 4.41 4.11 8.78
N VAL A 90 5.57 4.09 8.14
CA VAL A 90 6.86 4.29 8.81
C VAL A 90 7.11 5.79 8.96
N THR A 91 7.51 6.23 10.16
CA THR A 91 7.90 7.61 10.40
C THR A 91 9.23 7.89 9.73
N VAL A 92 9.32 9.02 9.02
CA VAL A 92 10.53 9.46 8.32
C VAL A 92 10.99 10.81 8.89
N VAL A 93 12.26 10.88 9.23
CA VAL A 93 12.91 12.14 9.65
C VAL A 93 14.18 12.32 8.83
N ASN A 94 14.31 13.46 8.14
CA ASN A 94 15.44 13.75 7.24
C ASN A 94 15.67 12.62 6.22
N GLU A 95 14.59 12.18 5.57
CA GLU A 95 14.61 11.10 4.56
C GLU A 95 15.10 9.74 5.06
N GLN A 96 15.25 9.58 6.38
CA GLN A 96 15.62 8.32 7.00
C GLN A 96 14.42 7.71 7.74
N PRO A 97 14.12 6.41 7.52
CA PRO A 97 13.10 5.73 8.28
C PRO A 97 13.49 5.70 9.76
N LYS A 98 12.56 6.05 10.61
CA LYS A 98 12.68 5.87 12.06
C LYS A 98 12.07 4.53 12.46
N SER A 99 12.53 3.98 13.56
CA SER A 99 11.97 2.78 14.16
C SER A 99 10.57 3.00 14.80
N ALA A 100 9.79 3.93 14.25
CA ALA A 100 8.48 4.29 14.77
C ALA A 100 7.42 4.19 13.67
N LEU A 101 6.26 3.66 14.05
CA LEU A 101 5.08 3.62 13.19
C LEU A 101 4.19 4.82 13.49
N VAL A 102 3.44 5.23 12.49
CA VAL A 102 2.40 6.25 12.60
C VAL A 102 1.09 5.68 12.07
N PRO A 103 -0.03 5.81 12.81
CA PRO A 103 -1.33 5.43 12.28
C PRO A 103 -1.72 6.37 11.13
N LEU A 104 -2.29 5.80 10.08
CA LEU A 104 -2.75 6.51 8.90
C LEU A 104 -4.27 6.67 8.92
N ASN A 105 -4.78 7.71 8.30
CA ASN A 105 -6.21 7.93 8.21
C ASN A 105 -6.86 6.97 7.21
N ASP A 106 -7.85 6.18 7.66
CA ASP A 106 -8.65 5.24 6.86
C ASP A 106 -10.05 5.80 6.52
N GLY A 107 -10.18 7.10 6.35
CA GLY A 107 -11.45 7.76 6.01
C GLY A 107 -11.93 7.55 4.56
N TRP A 108 -11.54 6.48 3.87
CA TRP A 108 -11.92 6.21 2.50
C TRP A 108 -13.44 6.07 2.30
N GLY A 109 -13.96 6.71 1.27
CA GLY A 109 -15.33 6.49 0.83
C GLY A 109 -15.58 5.07 0.29
N PRO A 110 -16.83 4.72 -0.05
CA PRO A 110 -17.19 3.37 -0.49
C PRO A 110 -16.57 2.98 -1.84
N SER A 111 -16.35 3.93 -2.74
CA SER A 111 -15.82 3.71 -4.09
C SER A 111 -14.87 4.85 -4.47
N PRO A 112 -13.68 4.93 -3.84
CA PRO A 112 -12.77 6.05 -4.07
C PRO A 112 -12.05 5.97 -5.41
N VAL A 113 -11.96 4.79 -6.03
CA VAL A 113 -11.25 4.57 -7.29
C VAL A 113 -12.25 4.36 -8.42
N ALA A 114 -12.16 5.20 -9.44
CA ALA A 114 -12.88 5.06 -10.69
C ALA A 114 -11.87 4.94 -11.85
N ALA A 115 -12.17 4.10 -12.85
CA ALA A 115 -11.25 3.91 -13.96
C ALA A 115 -12.00 3.79 -15.30
N THR A 116 -11.37 4.37 -16.31
CA THR A 116 -11.68 4.15 -17.74
C THR A 116 -10.46 3.50 -18.40
N THR A 117 -10.59 3.15 -19.67
CA THR A 117 -9.45 2.60 -20.43
C THR A 117 -8.25 3.54 -20.51
N ARG A 118 -8.44 4.85 -20.29
CA ARG A 118 -7.40 5.88 -20.43
C ARG A 118 -6.99 6.54 -19.13
N ARG A 119 -7.75 6.35 -18.04
CA ARG A 119 -7.56 7.14 -16.83
C ARG A 119 -8.02 6.40 -15.58
N ILE A 120 -7.24 6.54 -14.52
CA ILE A 120 -7.63 6.17 -13.16
C ILE A 120 -7.78 7.46 -12.36
N THR A 121 -8.88 7.60 -11.64
CA THR A 121 -9.14 8.72 -10.73
C THR A 121 -9.34 8.17 -9.32
N VAL A 122 -8.57 8.68 -8.37
CA VAL A 122 -8.67 8.32 -6.95
C VAL A 122 -9.14 9.54 -6.18
N THR A 123 -10.28 9.42 -5.50
CA THR A 123 -10.79 10.46 -4.60
C THR A 123 -10.21 10.25 -3.22
N LEU A 124 -9.47 11.24 -2.72
CA LEU A 124 -8.79 11.15 -1.43
C LEU A 124 -9.78 11.34 -0.27
N PRO A 125 -9.59 10.63 0.85
CA PRO A 125 -10.50 10.71 2.01
C PRO A 125 -10.37 12.01 2.79
N GLN A 126 -9.25 12.71 2.61
CA GLN A 126 -8.92 13.97 3.29
C GLN A 126 -7.97 14.79 2.42
N PRO A 127 -7.84 16.09 2.67
CA PRO A 127 -6.80 16.90 2.06
C PRO A 127 -5.41 16.35 2.40
N VAL A 128 -4.61 16.14 1.36
CA VAL A 128 -3.20 15.72 1.45
C VAL A 128 -2.35 16.86 0.90
N ALA A 129 -1.17 17.05 1.47
CA ALA A 129 -0.26 18.11 1.02
C ALA A 129 0.06 17.95 -0.47
N GLU A 130 -0.01 19.05 -1.22
CA GLU A 130 0.36 19.07 -2.63
C GLU A 130 1.81 18.63 -2.81
N GLY A 131 2.09 17.86 -3.86
CA GLY A 131 3.39 17.26 -4.10
C GLY A 131 3.66 15.99 -3.28
N SER A 132 2.73 15.54 -2.42
CA SER A 132 2.90 14.26 -1.72
C SER A 132 2.98 13.10 -2.70
N PRO A 133 3.93 12.16 -2.52
CA PRO A 133 4.05 11.01 -3.38
C PRO A 133 2.87 10.06 -3.22
N ALA A 134 2.43 9.54 -4.35
CA ALA A 134 1.42 8.50 -4.46
C ALA A 134 1.88 7.43 -5.43
N LEU A 135 1.47 6.18 -5.18
CA LEU A 135 1.74 5.04 -6.03
C LEU A 135 0.45 4.25 -6.20
N VAL A 136 0.07 4.02 -7.45
CA VAL A 136 -1.06 3.15 -7.79
C VAL A 136 -0.53 1.93 -8.52
N LEU A 137 -0.77 0.74 -7.97
CA LEU A 137 -0.41 -0.52 -8.59
C LEU A 137 -1.65 -1.20 -9.14
N VAL A 138 -1.62 -1.56 -10.40
CA VAL A 138 -2.72 -2.24 -11.09
C VAL A 138 -2.28 -3.64 -11.50
N ALA A 139 -2.92 -4.68 -10.96
CA ALA A 139 -2.64 -6.04 -11.38
C ALA A 139 -3.29 -6.32 -12.75
N VAL A 140 -2.46 -6.65 -13.73
CA VAL A 140 -2.89 -6.93 -15.11
C VAL A 140 -2.52 -8.37 -15.46
N GLY A 141 -3.50 -9.27 -15.39
CA GLY A 141 -3.26 -10.70 -15.64
C GLY A 141 -2.33 -11.32 -14.60
N ALA A 142 -1.54 -12.31 -15.00
CA ALA A 142 -0.60 -13.06 -14.14
C ALA A 142 0.81 -12.45 -14.09
N GLY A 143 1.03 -11.32 -14.75
CA GLY A 143 2.32 -10.64 -14.79
C GLY A 143 2.54 -9.71 -13.59
N PRO A 144 3.71 -9.01 -13.56
CA PRO A 144 3.94 -7.98 -12.57
C PRO A 144 2.90 -6.86 -12.70
N PRO A 145 2.50 -6.22 -11.58
CA PRO A 145 1.56 -5.12 -11.63
C PRO A 145 2.16 -3.94 -12.40
N ARG A 146 1.30 -3.13 -12.98
CA ARG A 146 1.72 -1.82 -13.50
C ARG A 146 1.89 -0.86 -12.34
N SER A 147 3.09 -0.32 -12.19
CA SER A 147 3.40 0.72 -11.23
C SER A 147 3.14 2.08 -11.88
N LEU A 148 2.30 2.89 -11.26
CA LEU A 148 1.87 4.21 -11.72
C LEU A 148 2.19 5.24 -10.64
N PRO A 149 3.43 5.76 -10.59
CA PRO A 149 3.80 6.80 -9.64
C PRO A 149 3.14 8.12 -10.01
N ALA A 150 2.74 8.90 -9.00
CA ALA A 150 2.12 10.20 -9.20
C ALA A 150 2.39 11.13 -8.00
N LEU A 151 2.09 12.41 -8.17
CA LEU A 151 2.10 13.40 -7.10
C LEU A 151 0.68 13.92 -6.87
N VAL A 152 0.34 14.14 -5.62
CA VAL A 152 -0.95 14.73 -5.25
C VAL A 152 -0.98 16.18 -5.69
N THR A 153 -1.99 16.56 -6.46
CA THR A 153 -2.20 17.93 -6.95
C THR A 153 -3.54 18.55 -6.50
N GLY A 154 -4.29 17.83 -5.66
CA GLY A 154 -5.61 18.27 -5.18
C GLY A 154 -6.38 17.15 -4.49
N PRO A 155 -7.69 17.28 -4.32
CA PRO A 155 -8.53 16.29 -3.62
C PRO A 155 -8.71 14.99 -4.41
N GLN A 156 -8.29 14.97 -5.67
CA GLN A 156 -8.33 13.80 -6.53
C GLN A 156 -6.97 13.59 -7.19
N LEU A 157 -6.51 12.35 -7.19
CA LEU A 157 -5.36 11.91 -7.94
C LEU A 157 -5.85 11.40 -9.30
N THR A 158 -5.33 11.95 -10.38
CA THR A 158 -5.67 11.54 -11.75
C THR A 158 -4.42 11.01 -12.45
N ILE A 159 -4.49 9.79 -12.95
CA ILE A 159 -3.36 9.10 -13.58
C ILE A 159 -3.79 8.62 -14.96
N ASP A 160 -3.05 8.97 -15.99
CA ASP A 160 -3.28 8.44 -17.32
C ASP A 160 -2.79 6.99 -17.42
N THR A 161 -3.58 6.15 -18.07
CA THR A 161 -3.31 4.73 -18.22
C THR A 161 -3.76 4.23 -19.58
N ASN A 162 -3.46 2.97 -19.87
CA ASN A 162 -3.95 2.27 -21.05
C ASN A 162 -4.34 0.86 -20.63
N LEU A 163 -5.58 0.70 -20.17
CA LEU A 163 -6.17 -0.56 -19.73
C LEU A 163 -7.25 -1.00 -20.70
N SER A 164 -7.45 -2.28 -20.85
CA SER A 164 -8.63 -2.81 -21.53
C SER A 164 -9.85 -2.74 -20.60
N ALA A 165 -11.05 -2.84 -21.13
CA ALA A 165 -12.26 -2.99 -20.31
C ALA A 165 -12.17 -4.30 -19.51
N GLY A 166 -12.51 -4.25 -18.23
CA GLY A 166 -12.40 -5.40 -17.31
C GLY A 166 -12.36 -5.01 -15.84
N VAL A 167 -12.20 -5.99 -14.97
CA VAL A 167 -12.04 -5.77 -13.52
C VAL A 167 -10.58 -5.98 -13.14
N TYR A 168 -10.01 -5.02 -12.44
CA TYR A 168 -8.61 -5.05 -12.01
C TYR A 168 -8.48 -4.82 -10.51
N PRO A 169 -7.66 -5.60 -9.82
CA PRO A 169 -7.18 -5.24 -8.49
C PRO A 169 -6.28 -4.00 -8.57
N VAL A 170 -6.58 -3.01 -7.75
CA VAL A 170 -5.85 -1.74 -7.67
C VAL A 170 -5.44 -1.48 -6.24
N LEU A 171 -4.13 -1.40 -5.97
CA LEU A 171 -3.58 -0.94 -4.71
C LEU A 171 -3.27 0.55 -4.82
N THR A 172 -3.84 1.32 -3.91
CA THR A 172 -3.61 2.76 -3.81
C THR A 172 -2.81 3.07 -2.55
N LEU A 173 -1.67 3.72 -2.73
CA LEU A 173 -0.77 4.19 -1.68
C LEU A 173 -0.61 5.70 -1.85
N VAL A 174 -1.10 6.48 -0.89
CA VAL A 174 -0.94 7.94 -0.86
C VAL A 174 -0.38 8.33 0.50
N ARG A 175 0.78 8.97 0.52
CA ARG A 175 1.46 9.33 1.77
C ARG A 175 0.51 10.04 2.74
N GLY A 176 0.41 9.54 3.98
CA GLY A 176 -0.44 10.09 5.04
C GLY A 176 -1.87 9.56 5.06
N VAL A 177 -2.25 8.70 4.12
CA VAL A 177 -3.57 8.04 4.06
C VAL A 177 -3.36 6.53 4.11
N ALA A 178 -4.22 5.78 4.79
CA ALA A 178 -4.13 4.32 4.85
C ALA A 178 -4.13 3.68 3.45
N ALA A 179 -3.32 2.64 3.27
CA ALA A 179 -3.29 1.91 2.01
C ALA A 179 -4.62 1.19 1.76
N ARG A 180 -4.99 1.05 0.48
CA ARG A 180 -6.26 0.42 0.11
C ARG A 180 -6.13 -0.43 -1.15
N ILE A 181 -6.80 -1.58 -1.14
CA ILE A 181 -6.96 -2.44 -2.32
C ILE A 181 -8.45 -2.47 -2.71
N ASP A 182 -8.72 -2.12 -3.96
CA ASP A 182 -10.06 -2.15 -4.54
C ASP A 182 -10.08 -3.05 -5.79
N ALA A 183 -11.21 -3.71 -6.04
CA ALA A 183 -11.50 -4.29 -7.34
C ALA A 183 -12.21 -3.19 -8.18
N VAL A 184 -11.55 -2.74 -9.25
CA VAL A 184 -12.01 -1.59 -10.03
C VAL A 184 -12.49 -2.03 -11.40
N GLN A 185 -13.73 -1.69 -11.74
CA GLN A 185 -14.28 -1.90 -13.06
C GLN A 185 -13.77 -0.80 -14.01
N VAL A 186 -13.02 -1.20 -15.05
CA VAL A 186 -12.61 -0.32 -16.14
C VAL A 186 -13.67 -0.38 -17.23
N SER A 187 -14.28 0.75 -17.52
CA SER A 187 -15.25 0.92 -18.63
C SER A 187 -14.55 1.50 -19.87
N ALA A 188 -15.12 1.17 -21.03
CA ALA A 188 -14.65 1.68 -22.31
C ALA A 188 -14.85 3.20 -22.45
#